data_8937c2800929a1cce9f6bc9bf519a6ec
#
_entry.id   8937c2800929a1cce9f6bc9bf519a6ec
#
_cell.length_a   1.000
_cell.length_b   1.000
_cell.length_c   1.000
_cell.angle_alpha   90.00
_cell.angle_beta   90.00
_cell.angle_gamma   90.00
#
_symmetry.space_group_name_H-M   'P 1'
#
loop_
_entity.id
_entity.type
_entity.pdbx_description
1 polymer ?
#
loop_
_entity_poly.entity_id
_entity_poly.type
_entity_poly.pdbx_seq_one_letter_code
_entity_poly.pdbx_strand_id
1 'polypeptide(L)'
;PQPEEMILSDQKRIIVDSFARYKIVDPLKFFQTVRNEATFSDRFGRIINAAVRGVIAQYSLASLLSEDRATIMGSIQVIIKNEEKSFGVQIIDIRIGRTDLTEQVSNNVYQRMRSERDKEANLLRAEGEELSKEIRASADRQQTVIVAEAERTSSILRGEGDALKNKILGDA
;
A
#
# COMPACT_ATOMS: atom_id res chain seq x y z
N PRO A 1 9.43 26.72 -10.64
CA PRO A 1 10.51 26.41 -9.67
C PRO A 1 11.09 25.04 -9.97
N GLN A 2 12.30 24.78 -9.50
CA GLN A 2 12.92 23.47 -9.66
C GLN A 2 12.34 22.46 -8.66
N PRO A 3 12.29 21.14 -8.99
CA PRO A 3 11.92 20.12 -8.05
C PRO A 3 12.80 20.18 -6.80
N GLU A 4 12.20 20.06 -5.64
CA GLU A 4 12.89 20.18 -4.36
C GLU A 4 12.59 19.00 -3.45
N GLU A 5 13.62 18.52 -2.71
CA GLU A 5 13.47 17.48 -1.72
C GLU A 5 12.85 18.05 -0.44
N MET A 6 11.79 17.39 0.06
CA MET A 6 11.04 17.81 1.25
C MET A 6 10.84 16.61 2.18
N ILE A 7 10.74 16.90 3.48
CA ILE A 7 10.53 15.88 4.52
C ILE A 7 9.10 16.00 5.04
N LEU A 8 8.40 14.88 5.08
CA LEU A 8 7.04 14.76 5.61
C LEU A 8 7.02 14.55 7.13
N SER A 9 5.82 14.65 7.73
CA SER A 9 5.63 14.41 9.17
C SER A 9 6.03 12.99 9.61
N ASP A 10 5.93 12.01 8.71
CA ASP A 10 6.35 10.61 8.90
C ASP A 10 7.83 10.37 8.54
N GLN A 11 8.63 11.44 8.46
CA GLN A 11 10.08 11.45 8.16
C GLN A 11 10.46 10.86 6.80
N LYS A 12 9.50 10.64 5.90
CA LYS A 12 9.78 10.23 4.54
C LYS A 12 10.23 11.43 3.70
N ARG A 13 11.23 11.18 2.86
CA ARG A 13 11.74 12.17 1.90
C ARG A 13 11.05 12.01 0.56
N ILE A 14 10.53 13.10 0.04
CA ILE A 14 9.88 13.16 -1.27
C ILE A 14 10.47 14.27 -2.10
N ILE A 15 10.45 14.09 -3.40
CA ILE A 15 10.79 15.13 -4.37
C ILE A 15 9.47 15.71 -4.88
N VAL A 16 9.29 17.01 -4.67
CA VAL A 16 8.07 17.71 -5.05
C VAL A 16 8.40 18.70 -6.17
N ASP A 17 7.67 18.54 -7.27
CA ASP A 17 7.63 19.55 -8.32
C ASP A 17 6.36 20.39 -8.15
N SER A 18 6.51 21.71 -8.25
CA SER A 18 5.40 22.65 -8.12
C SER A 18 5.44 23.68 -9.24
N PHE A 19 4.29 24.11 -9.69
CA PHE A 19 4.20 25.19 -10.66
C PHE A 19 3.06 26.14 -10.33
N ALA A 20 3.22 27.40 -10.70
CA ALA A 20 2.23 28.42 -10.56
C ALA A 20 1.98 29.14 -11.88
N ARG A 21 0.72 29.46 -12.16
CA ARG A 21 0.33 30.34 -13.25
C ARG A 21 -0.04 31.68 -12.65
N TYR A 22 0.51 32.74 -13.19
CA TYR A 22 0.27 34.10 -12.73
C TYR A 22 -0.01 35.04 -13.89
N LYS A 23 -0.58 36.20 -13.57
CA LYS A 23 -0.79 37.31 -14.48
C LYS A 23 -0.25 38.57 -13.84
N ILE A 24 0.49 39.38 -14.59
CA ILE A 24 0.94 40.68 -14.13
C ILE A 24 -0.24 41.65 -14.22
N VAL A 25 -0.65 42.20 -13.06
CA VAL A 25 -1.78 43.13 -12.94
C VAL A 25 -1.27 44.55 -12.82
N ASP A 26 -0.19 44.77 -12.12
CA ASP A 26 0.49 46.04 -11.95
C ASP A 26 1.92 46.00 -12.51
N PRO A 27 2.12 46.34 -13.80
CA PRO A 27 3.43 46.29 -14.44
C PRO A 27 4.48 47.24 -13.80
N LEU A 28 4.03 48.38 -13.27
CA LEU A 28 4.93 49.33 -12.64
C LEU A 28 5.51 48.75 -11.35
N LYS A 29 4.65 48.23 -10.50
CA LYS A 29 5.04 47.55 -9.24
C LYS A 29 5.89 46.31 -9.48
N PHE A 30 5.53 45.51 -10.48
CA PHE A 30 6.31 44.36 -10.90
C PHE A 30 7.72 44.75 -11.29
N PHE A 31 7.86 45.76 -12.15
CA PHE A 31 9.18 46.24 -12.59
C PHE A 31 10.01 46.83 -11.45
N GLN A 32 9.38 47.57 -10.53
CA GLN A 32 10.05 48.12 -9.36
C GLN A 32 10.57 47.07 -8.41
N THR A 33 9.84 45.95 -8.27
CA THR A 33 10.10 44.88 -7.29
C THR A 33 11.11 43.86 -7.84
N VAL A 34 10.97 43.44 -9.09
CA VAL A 34 11.71 42.28 -9.63
C VAL A 34 12.43 42.58 -10.96
N ARG A 35 12.15 43.71 -11.60
CA ARG A 35 12.74 44.18 -12.85
C ARG A 35 12.51 43.30 -14.08
N ASN A 36 12.56 41.98 -13.94
CA ASN A 36 12.39 41.04 -15.04
C ASN A 36 11.74 39.72 -14.55
N GLU A 37 11.26 38.94 -15.49
CA GLU A 37 10.58 37.67 -15.23
C GLU A 37 11.51 36.59 -14.64
N ALA A 38 12.76 36.55 -14.99
CA ALA A 38 13.73 35.58 -14.45
C ALA A 38 13.94 35.81 -12.95
N THR A 39 14.14 37.08 -12.52
CA THR A 39 14.27 37.44 -11.12
C THR A 39 12.98 37.16 -10.35
N PHE A 40 11.81 37.38 -10.98
CA PHE A 40 10.53 37.03 -10.39
C PHE A 40 10.42 35.52 -10.17
N SER A 41 10.71 34.73 -11.20
CA SER A 41 10.65 33.26 -11.13
C SER A 41 11.55 32.71 -10.01
N ASP A 42 12.74 33.25 -9.83
CA ASP A 42 13.67 32.86 -8.77
C ASP A 42 13.16 33.23 -7.37
N ARG A 43 12.71 34.47 -7.20
CA ARG A 43 12.22 34.94 -5.90
C ARG A 43 10.91 34.27 -5.52
N PHE A 44 9.98 34.26 -6.45
CA PHE A 44 8.65 33.70 -6.23
C PHE A 44 8.69 32.17 -6.12
N GLY A 45 9.59 31.53 -6.87
CA GLY A 45 9.84 30.09 -6.75
C GLY A 45 10.30 29.70 -5.35
N ARG A 46 11.18 30.49 -4.71
CA ARG A 46 11.57 30.26 -3.31
C ARG A 46 10.43 30.43 -2.33
N ILE A 47 9.53 31.39 -2.56
CA ILE A 47 8.35 31.59 -1.72
C ILE A 47 7.39 30.41 -1.86
N ILE A 48 7.14 29.95 -3.09
CA ILE A 48 6.31 28.76 -3.35
C ILE A 48 6.92 27.55 -2.63
N ASN A 49 8.19 27.27 -2.82
CA ASN A 49 8.87 26.13 -2.21
C ASN A 49 8.82 26.20 -0.67
N ALA A 50 9.01 27.37 -0.08
CA ALA A 50 8.90 27.56 1.37
C ALA A 50 7.48 27.32 1.88
N ALA A 51 6.45 27.81 1.20
CA ALA A 51 5.05 27.61 1.53
C ALA A 51 4.66 26.12 1.40
N VAL A 52 5.04 25.49 0.28
CA VAL A 52 4.81 24.07 0.03
C VAL A 52 5.46 23.21 1.11
N ARG A 53 6.75 23.48 1.42
CA ARG A 53 7.49 22.76 2.47
C ARG A 53 6.84 22.92 3.83
N GLY A 54 6.44 24.13 4.22
CA GLY A 54 5.82 24.42 5.51
C GLY A 54 4.48 23.73 5.71
N VAL A 55 3.69 23.59 4.65
CA VAL A 55 2.41 22.89 4.71
C VAL A 55 2.62 21.38 4.64
N ILE A 56 3.38 20.88 3.67
CA ILE A 56 3.60 19.44 3.45
C ILE A 56 4.28 18.76 4.65
N ALA A 57 5.17 19.46 5.36
CA ALA A 57 5.84 18.92 6.55
C ALA A 57 4.87 18.52 7.68
N GLN A 58 3.63 19.01 7.66
CA GLN A 58 2.60 18.69 8.65
C GLN A 58 1.81 17.42 8.31
N TYR A 59 1.94 16.91 7.10
CA TYR A 59 1.15 15.79 6.59
C TYR A 59 2.01 14.54 6.35
N SER A 60 1.35 13.37 6.41
CA SER A 60 1.98 12.09 6.04
C SER A 60 1.88 11.84 4.53
N LEU A 61 2.68 10.89 4.04
CA LEU A 61 2.60 10.45 2.64
C LEU A 61 1.19 9.95 2.29
N ALA A 62 0.53 9.24 3.20
CA ALA A 62 -0.82 8.73 2.98
C ALA A 62 -1.83 9.87 2.78
N SER A 63 -1.77 10.94 3.58
CA SER A 63 -2.62 12.12 3.44
C SER A 63 -2.39 12.85 2.12
N LEU A 64 -1.14 12.93 1.65
CA LEU A 64 -0.82 13.53 0.35
C LEU A 64 -1.39 12.77 -0.86
N LEU A 65 -1.59 11.47 -0.71
CA LEU A 65 -2.14 10.60 -1.76
C LEU A 65 -3.67 10.40 -1.65
N SER A 66 -4.28 10.90 -0.58
CA SER A 66 -5.71 10.79 -0.31
C SER A 66 -6.49 12.04 -0.73
N GLU A 67 -7.78 12.08 -0.36
CA GLU A 67 -8.67 13.23 -0.59
C GLU A 67 -8.23 14.51 0.15
N ASP A 68 -7.37 14.40 1.16
CA ASP A 68 -6.81 15.55 1.90
C ASP A 68 -5.96 16.47 1.01
N ARG A 69 -5.54 15.98 -0.16
CA ARG A 69 -4.75 16.76 -1.13
C ARG A 69 -5.41 18.10 -1.49
N ALA A 70 -6.73 18.14 -1.61
CA ALA A 70 -7.45 19.38 -1.91
C ALA A 70 -7.30 20.41 -0.78
N THR A 71 -7.39 19.99 0.46
CA THR A 71 -7.22 20.81 1.66
C THR A 71 -5.78 21.35 1.76
N ILE A 72 -4.80 20.48 1.52
CA ILE A 72 -3.37 20.84 1.50
C ILE A 72 -3.12 21.92 0.44
N MET A 73 -3.66 21.73 -0.77
CA MET A 73 -3.53 22.70 -1.85
C MET A 73 -4.20 24.03 -1.51
N GLY A 74 -5.38 24.00 -0.86
CA GLY A 74 -6.05 25.20 -0.37
C GLY A 74 -5.21 26.00 0.63
N SER A 75 -4.57 25.32 1.58
CA SER A 75 -3.69 25.94 2.56
C SER A 75 -2.47 26.62 1.92
N ILE A 76 -1.86 25.94 0.95
CA ILE A 76 -0.73 26.50 0.19
C ILE A 76 -1.17 27.74 -0.60
N GLN A 77 -2.32 27.68 -1.26
CA GLN A 77 -2.85 28.81 -2.04
C GLN A 77 -3.12 30.05 -1.16
N VAL A 78 -3.65 29.87 0.04
CA VAL A 78 -3.92 30.96 0.99
C VAL A 78 -2.62 31.66 1.37
N ILE A 79 -1.55 30.90 1.70
CA ILE A 79 -0.25 31.47 2.07
C ILE A 79 0.33 32.28 0.92
N ILE A 80 0.30 31.73 -0.28
CA ILE A 80 0.94 32.36 -1.45
C ILE A 80 0.14 33.55 -1.96
N LYS A 81 -1.19 33.55 -1.86
CA LYS A 81 -2.04 34.70 -2.20
C LYS A 81 -1.72 35.95 -1.40
N ASN A 82 -1.25 35.81 -0.18
CA ASN A 82 -0.84 36.97 0.63
C ASN A 82 0.37 37.70 0.03
N GLU A 83 1.18 37.01 -0.74
CA GLU A 83 2.36 37.57 -1.41
C GLU A 83 2.07 38.23 -2.77
N GLU A 84 0.88 38.02 -3.36
CA GLU A 84 0.49 38.56 -4.67
C GLU A 84 0.67 40.07 -4.75
N LYS A 85 0.20 40.76 -3.71
CA LYS A 85 0.21 42.23 -3.64
C LYS A 85 1.62 42.78 -3.62
N SER A 86 2.59 42.05 -3.07
CA SER A 86 3.98 42.48 -2.95
C SER A 86 4.68 42.59 -4.30
N PHE A 87 4.27 41.77 -5.27
CA PHE A 87 4.91 41.69 -6.59
C PHE A 87 4.07 42.33 -7.71
N GLY A 88 2.87 42.81 -7.45
CA GLY A 88 1.98 43.34 -8.48
C GLY A 88 1.46 42.27 -9.45
N VAL A 89 1.36 41.02 -8.98
CA VAL A 89 0.88 39.87 -9.76
C VAL A 89 -0.40 39.34 -9.15
N GLN A 90 -1.18 38.65 -9.95
CA GLN A 90 -2.31 37.83 -9.54
C GLN A 90 -2.01 36.36 -9.84
N ILE A 91 -2.13 35.51 -8.85
CA ILE A 91 -1.93 34.07 -9.03
C ILE A 91 -3.26 33.46 -9.48
N ILE A 92 -3.21 32.82 -10.64
CA ILE A 92 -4.38 32.17 -11.24
C ILE A 92 -4.54 30.76 -10.65
N ASP A 93 -3.43 30.02 -10.56
CA ASP A 93 -3.47 28.63 -10.16
C ASP A 93 -2.08 28.22 -9.64
N ILE A 94 -2.07 27.36 -8.61
CA ILE A 94 -0.86 26.73 -8.08
C ILE A 94 -1.15 25.26 -7.96
N ARG A 95 -0.25 24.44 -8.46
CA ARG A 95 -0.36 23.01 -8.37
C ARG A 95 0.95 22.36 -7.97
N ILE A 96 0.85 21.35 -7.12
CA ILE A 96 1.87 20.36 -6.96
C ILE A 96 1.73 19.42 -8.16
N GLY A 97 2.77 19.36 -8.98
CA GLY A 97 2.86 18.47 -10.13
C GLY A 97 3.16 17.04 -9.69
N ARG A 98 4.39 16.60 -9.97
CA ARG A 98 4.85 15.27 -9.62
C ARG A 98 5.35 15.23 -8.17
N THR A 99 5.01 14.17 -7.49
CA THR A 99 5.53 13.86 -6.16
C THR A 99 6.15 12.48 -6.24
N ASP A 100 7.47 12.41 -6.20
CA ASP A 100 8.23 11.17 -6.28
C ASP A 100 8.87 10.85 -4.93
N LEU A 101 8.93 9.56 -4.60
CA LEU A 101 9.77 9.09 -3.51
C LEU A 101 11.23 9.13 -3.96
N THR A 102 12.13 9.47 -3.04
CA THR A 102 13.56 9.28 -3.32
C THR A 102 13.83 7.79 -3.57
N GLU A 103 14.82 7.49 -4.41
CA GLU A 103 15.14 6.11 -4.80
C GLU A 103 15.39 5.22 -3.57
N GLN A 104 16.07 5.75 -2.56
CA GLN A 104 16.33 5.03 -1.32
C GLN A 104 15.06 4.69 -0.53
N VAL A 105 14.09 5.61 -0.44
CA VAL A 105 12.81 5.38 0.22
C VAL A 105 11.96 4.41 -0.58
N SER A 106 11.95 4.54 -1.89
CA SER A 106 11.25 3.64 -2.81
C SER A 106 11.72 2.19 -2.63
N ASN A 107 13.04 1.95 -2.65
CA ASN A 107 13.63 0.63 -2.45
C ASN A 107 13.25 0.02 -1.08
N ASN A 108 13.29 0.80 -0.01
CA ASN A 108 12.90 0.34 1.33
C ASN A 108 11.40 -0.03 1.39
N VAL A 109 10.54 0.75 0.76
CA VAL A 109 9.10 0.45 0.67
C VAL A 109 8.87 -0.84 -0.13
N TYR A 110 9.52 -1.02 -1.28
CA TYR A 110 9.41 -2.24 -2.07
C TYR A 110 9.92 -3.47 -1.33
N GLN A 111 11.06 -3.38 -0.63
CA GLN A 111 11.57 -4.48 0.17
C GLN A 111 10.61 -4.87 1.29
N ARG A 112 10.02 -3.89 1.97
CA ARG A 112 9.03 -4.13 3.02
C ARG A 112 7.78 -4.81 2.45
N MET A 113 7.22 -4.30 1.36
CA MET A 113 6.06 -4.91 0.70
C MET A 113 6.34 -6.35 0.27
N ARG A 114 7.53 -6.60 -0.28
CA ARG A 114 7.96 -7.95 -0.66
C ARG A 114 8.02 -8.89 0.56
N SER A 115 8.64 -8.43 1.64
CA SER A 115 8.72 -9.22 2.89
C SER A 115 7.34 -9.52 3.49
N GLU A 116 6.41 -8.56 3.45
CA GLU A 116 5.04 -8.75 3.91
C GLU A 116 4.30 -9.78 3.04
N ARG A 117 4.45 -9.72 1.72
CA ARG A 117 3.86 -10.71 0.80
C ARG A 117 4.45 -12.09 0.95
N ASP A 118 5.76 -12.20 1.17
CA ASP A 118 6.42 -13.49 1.43
C ASP A 118 5.94 -14.11 2.74
N LYS A 119 5.73 -13.31 3.78
CA LYS A 119 5.15 -13.78 5.05
C LYS A 119 3.72 -14.29 4.87
N GLU A 120 2.88 -13.54 4.17
CA GLU A 120 1.50 -13.94 3.87
C GLU A 120 1.46 -15.24 3.06
N ALA A 121 2.29 -15.35 2.02
CA ALA A 121 2.39 -16.54 1.20
C ALA A 121 2.87 -17.77 2.01
N ASN A 122 3.83 -17.60 2.90
CA ASN A 122 4.32 -18.69 3.76
C ASN A 122 3.27 -19.12 4.78
N LEU A 123 2.51 -18.18 5.35
CA LEU A 123 1.39 -18.49 6.24
C LEU A 123 0.34 -19.35 5.53
N LEU A 124 -0.11 -18.90 4.36
CA LEU A 124 -1.12 -19.65 3.58
C LEU A 124 -0.63 -21.03 3.15
N ARG A 125 0.68 -21.17 2.81
CA ARG A 125 1.26 -22.49 2.51
C ARG A 125 1.27 -23.39 3.73
N ALA A 126 1.66 -22.87 4.90
CA ALA A 126 1.68 -23.64 6.14
C ALA A 126 0.28 -24.10 6.55
N GLU A 127 -0.72 -23.25 6.45
CA GLU A 127 -2.12 -23.59 6.69
C GLU A 127 -2.62 -24.66 5.68
N GLY A 128 -2.24 -24.53 4.41
CA GLY A 128 -2.58 -25.53 3.39
C GLY A 128 -1.92 -26.89 3.63
N GLU A 129 -0.67 -26.91 4.11
CA GLU A 129 0.02 -28.15 4.48
C GLU A 129 -0.59 -28.80 5.72
N GLU A 130 -0.94 -28.01 6.74
CA GLU A 130 -1.64 -28.50 7.93
C GLU A 130 -2.96 -29.15 7.55
N LEU A 131 -3.80 -28.45 6.80
CA LEU A 131 -5.10 -28.98 6.34
C LEU A 131 -4.92 -30.24 5.49
N SER A 132 -3.94 -30.27 4.61
CA SER A 132 -3.63 -31.45 3.80
C SER A 132 -3.26 -32.65 4.65
N LYS A 133 -2.43 -32.46 5.68
CA LYS A 133 -2.04 -33.53 6.62
C LYS A 133 -3.23 -34.02 7.42
N GLU A 134 -4.08 -33.13 7.90
CA GLU A 134 -5.30 -33.47 8.63
C GLU A 134 -6.26 -34.31 7.80
N ILE A 135 -6.54 -33.87 6.55
CA ILE A 135 -7.43 -34.61 5.65
C ILE A 135 -6.88 -36.00 5.34
N ARG A 136 -5.56 -36.12 5.05
CA ARG A 136 -4.92 -37.41 4.77
C ARG A 136 -4.96 -38.32 5.99
N ALA A 137 -4.62 -37.82 7.17
CA ALA A 137 -4.66 -38.63 8.40
C ALA A 137 -6.11 -39.10 8.74
N SER A 138 -7.09 -38.23 8.49
CA SER A 138 -8.48 -38.60 8.64
C SER A 138 -8.93 -39.71 7.66
N ALA A 139 -8.52 -39.59 6.39
CA ALA A 139 -8.82 -40.59 5.36
C ALA A 139 -8.13 -41.94 5.66
N ASP A 140 -6.85 -41.92 6.04
CA ASP A 140 -6.11 -43.15 6.41
C ASP A 140 -6.71 -43.83 7.61
N ARG A 141 -7.14 -43.05 8.62
CA ARG A 141 -7.88 -43.61 9.77
C ARG A 141 -9.19 -44.27 9.36
N GLN A 142 -9.99 -43.58 8.52
CA GLN A 142 -11.26 -44.14 8.02
C GLN A 142 -10.99 -45.41 7.20
N GLN A 143 -10.03 -45.44 6.33
CA GLN A 143 -9.64 -46.62 5.57
C GLN A 143 -9.29 -47.79 6.51
N THR A 144 -8.46 -47.53 7.52
CA THR A 144 -8.08 -48.58 8.50
C THR A 144 -9.30 -49.15 9.22
N VAL A 145 -10.24 -48.30 9.66
CA VAL A 145 -11.48 -48.74 10.33
C VAL A 145 -12.35 -49.58 9.40
N ILE A 146 -12.57 -49.10 8.16
CA ILE A 146 -13.40 -49.82 7.18
C ILE A 146 -12.81 -51.20 6.86
N VAL A 147 -11.50 -51.30 6.65
CA VAL A 147 -10.82 -52.58 6.36
C VAL A 147 -10.94 -53.51 7.56
N ALA A 148 -10.68 -53.03 8.78
CA ALA A 148 -10.77 -53.85 9.99
C ALA A 148 -12.20 -54.37 10.25
N GLU A 149 -13.21 -53.52 10.01
CA GLU A 149 -14.62 -53.94 10.13
C GLU A 149 -15.00 -54.97 9.06
N ALA A 150 -14.52 -54.80 7.82
CA ALA A 150 -14.75 -55.77 6.75
C ALA A 150 -14.09 -57.12 7.06
N GLU A 151 -12.86 -57.14 7.56
CA GLU A 151 -12.13 -58.33 7.97
C GLU A 151 -12.84 -59.05 9.15
N ARG A 152 -13.29 -58.27 10.15
CA ARG A 152 -14.06 -58.80 11.26
C ARG A 152 -15.36 -59.47 10.77
N THR A 153 -16.11 -58.78 9.93
CA THR A 153 -17.36 -59.29 9.36
C THR A 153 -17.13 -60.57 8.56
N SER A 154 -16.07 -60.55 7.70
CA SER A 154 -15.64 -61.74 6.94
C SER A 154 -15.33 -62.92 7.83
N SER A 155 -14.59 -62.72 8.94
CA SER A 155 -14.22 -63.77 9.89
C SER A 155 -15.44 -64.35 10.62
N ILE A 156 -16.38 -63.50 11.02
CA ILE A 156 -17.63 -63.95 11.65
C ILE A 156 -18.46 -64.80 10.66
N LEU A 157 -18.68 -64.33 9.44
CA LEU A 157 -19.43 -65.06 8.42
C LEU A 157 -18.79 -66.42 8.05
N ARG A 158 -17.46 -66.48 7.96
CA ARG A 158 -16.71 -67.72 7.75
C ARG A 158 -16.89 -68.68 8.91
N GLY A 159 -16.79 -68.17 10.17
CA GLY A 159 -17.01 -68.99 11.37
C GLY A 159 -18.43 -69.54 11.46
N GLU A 160 -19.43 -68.74 11.15
CA GLU A 160 -20.82 -69.13 11.07
C GLU A 160 -21.06 -70.23 9.98
N GLY A 161 -20.44 -69.99 8.79
CA GLY A 161 -20.52 -70.99 7.70
C GLY A 161 -19.85 -72.30 8.03
N ASP A 162 -18.66 -72.29 8.68
CA ASP A 162 -18.00 -73.53 9.14
C ASP A 162 -18.76 -74.22 10.24
N ALA A 163 -19.37 -73.53 11.18
CA ALA A 163 -20.23 -74.06 12.20
C ALA A 163 -21.49 -74.74 11.59
N LEU A 164 -22.12 -74.13 10.63
CA LEU A 164 -23.28 -74.67 9.92
C LEU A 164 -22.90 -75.91 9.12
N LYS A 165 -21.78 -75.89 8.41
CA LYS A 165 -21.24 -77.06 7.70
C LYS A 165 -21.00 -78.22 8.62
N ASN A 166 -20.33 -78.01 9.76
CA ASN A 166 -20.03 -79.03 10.72
C ASN A 166 -21.31 -79.60 11.33
N LYS A 167 -22.33 -78.79 11.58
CA LYS A 167 -23.66 -79.27 12.06
C LYS A 167 -24.34 -80.16 11.03
N ILE A 168 -24.40 -79.74 9.76
CA ILE A 168 -25.02 -80.52 8.68
C ILE A 168 -24.28 -81.87 8.48
N LEU A 169 -22.97 -81.89 8.53
CA LEU A 169 -22.15 -83.11 8.36
C LEU A 169 -22.19 -84.02 9.60
N GLY A 170 -22.46 -83.49 10.79
CA GLY A 170 -22.56 -84.24 12.00
C GLY A 170 -23.97 -84.84 12.24
N ASP A 171 -25.03 -84.30 11.63
CA ASP A 171 -26.40 -84.74 11.67
C ASP A 171 -26.72 -85.76 10.56
N ALA A 172 -25.82 -86.01 9.61
CA ALA A 172 -25.91 -86.98 8.53
C ALA A 172 -25.11 -88.25 8.82
#